data_a1b577e61b7e12db99f8c8620aee9617
#
_entry.id   a1b577e61b7e12db99f8c8620aee9617
#
_cell.length_a   1.000
_cell.length_b   1.000
_cell.length_c   1.000
_cell.angle_alpha   90.00
_cell.angle_beta   90.00
_cell.angle_gamma   90.00
#
_symmetry.space_group_name_H-M   'P 1'
#
loop_
_entity.id
_entity.type
_entity.pdbx_description
1 polymer ?
#
loop_
_entity_poly.entity_id
_entity_poly.type
_entity_poly.pdbx_seq_one_letter_code
_entity_poly.pdbx_strand_id
1 'polypeptide(L)'
;MPLPAIVPVLTPDLVVVGGGMAGVMAALAAKTPANRVLIVEPSNILGGQGTTGGVAGFCGDTARVNRPFAELVARLARHNFIEPYRPNEDRRAYDLEWCAFFLQEMVTAQGIDVLLHSRVVGAVADGGRVNSLTLSTAGGLYTVTPRFVIDASGACVVPLLTGFPVMHEGANRQLPMSLYFTLWDSRRKVTPVLPSGCPRWNGDHEIPMTSLHRFPSGKVEVKMKVVGFDAADGPSRSAAEIFARRQMHALIYYLQTTGYRGRKLDTHVLASVSRGIGVREERRIVGEHVLTEAEARRAVIFADAVAVNTYHIDFHWPDRAQRAGTGVTDMLDPHHLPLRMMIPQGARNLLVAGRGASGDQTAMSAFRVMTVVAQMGFAAGHAARQCLERDCELAAIDVAGLQGQIVAGGQSLDLSHYGEYLRCDLFTHEVACAAPAGATAVANLAISQQRNACFHIAWREPAATTPPSGIWRVERREKQWSAPARVAESEAPEPGNTSVALDDGRLARAEIDSGALRIDVSADDGVTWSRGYELASACAAAVSPAMIATRTGVAIVYVDDRGSLRFWHGSIERILGVNFAPAATRLDAPPDEVQKTQAPRA
;
A
#
# COMPACT_ATOMS: atom_id res chain seq x y z
N MET A 1 -17.54 -1.92 46.20
CA MET A 1 -16.22 -1.59 46.78
C MET A 1 -15.88 -0.17 46.39
N PRO A 2 -15.48 0.70 47.29
CA PRO A 2 -14.94 1.98 46.89
C PRO A 2 -13.66 1.73 46.05
N LEU A 3 -13.51 2.45 44.93
CA LEU A 3 -12.28 2.44 44.15
C LEU A 3 -11.12 2.84 45.08
N PRO A 4 -9.90 2.27 44.88
CA PRO A 4 -8.77 2.65 45.70
C PRO A 4 -8.54 4.16 45.59
N ALA A 5 -8.32 4.82 46.72
CA ALA A 5 -8.23 6.27 46.83
C ALA A 5 -7.02 6.88 46.09
N ILE A 6 -6.10 6.04 45.57
CA ILE A 6 -4.91 6.46 44.83
C ILE A 6 -4.81 5.58 43.55
N VAL A 7 -5.01 6.19 42.41
CA VAL A 7 -4.72 5.57 41.10
C VAL A 7 -3.21 5.65 40.88
N PRO A 8 -2.49 4.53 40.69
CA PRO A 8 -1.06 4.58 40.38
C PRO A 8 -0.76 5.45 39.16
N VAL A 9 0.26 6.31 39.28
CA VAL A 9 0.69 7.19 38.17
C VAL A 9 1.97 6.63 37.57
N LEU A 10 1.95 6.42 36.23
CA LEU A 10 3.11 6.04 35.44
C LEU A 10 3.57 7.24 34.62
N THR A 11 4.87 7.45 34.55
CA THR A 11 5.47 8.60 33.85
C THR A 11 6.50 8.16 32.80
N PRO A 12 6.08 7.40 31.75
CA PRO A 12 6.96 7.12 30.63
C PRO A 12 7.18 8.38 29.78
N ASP A 13 8.31 8.45 29.08
CA ASP A 13 8.53 9.53 28.10
C ASP A 13 7.62 9.35 26.88
N LEU A 14 7.46 8.11 26.43
CA LEU A 14 6.61 7.75 25.29
C LEU A 14 5.62 6.65 25.68
N VAL A 15 4.35 6.86 25.32
CA VAL A 15 3.34 5.79 25.32
C VAL A 15 2.98 5.44 23.86
N VAL A 16 3.06 4.14 23.56
CA VAL A 16 2.56 3.57 22.32
C VAL A 16 1.26 2.81 22.63
N VAL A 17 0.15 3.30 22.11
CA VAL A 17 -1.17 2.72 22.31
C VAL A 17 -1.46 1.72 21.18
N GLY A 18 -1.44 0.44 21.53
CA GLY A 18 -1.55 -0.68 20.59
C GLY A 18 -0.20 -1.31 20.25
N GLY A 19 -0.07 -2.60 20.54
CA GLY A 19 1.11 -3.43 20.27
C GLY A 19 1.04 -4.16 18.91
N GLY A 20 0.31 -3.61 17.93
CA GLY A 20 0.31 -4.11 16.55
C GLY A 20 1.64 -3.89 15.84
N MET A 21 1.76 -4.29 14.57
CA MET A 21 3.01 -4.16 13.82
C MET A 21 3.55 -2.71 13.83
N ALA A 22 2.67 -1.72 13.62
CA ALA A 22 3.07 -0.31 13.70
C ALA A 22 3.59 0.07 15.09
N GLY A 23 2.87 -0.32 16.15
CA GLY A 23 3.24 0.02 17.54
C GLY A 23 4.56 -0.61 17.98
N VAL A 24 4.79 -1.86 17.64
CA VAL A 24 6.06 -2.55 17.94
C VAL A 24 7.22 -1.85 17.24
N MET A 25 7.09 -1.56 15.94
CA MET A 25 8.16 -0.87 15.19
C MET A 25 8.38 0.56 15.71
N ALA A 26 7.31 1.25 16.14
CA ALA A 26 7.42 2.57 16.75
C ALA A 26 8.18 2.53 18.08
N ALA A 27 7.86 1.60 18.95
CA ALA A 27 8.52 1.45 20.24
C ALA A 27 10.01 1.11 20.07
N LEU A 28 10.35 0.17 19.16
CA LEU A 28 11.73 -0.22 18.86
C LEU A 28 12.54 0.94 18.27
N ALA A 29 11.95 1.77 17.40
CA ALA A 29 12.62 2.93 16.82
C ALA A 29 12.82 4.08 17.81
N ALA A 30 11.87 4.26 18.72
CA ALA A 30 11.92 5.33 19.71
C ALA A 30 12.86 5.04 20.88
N LYS A 31 13.07 3.75 21.23
CA LYS A 31 13.79 3.34 22.43
C LYS A 31 15.25 3.71 22.39
N THR A 32 15.71 4.35 23.46
CA THR A 32 17.13 4.64 23.78
C THR A 32 17.40 4.29 25.26
N PRO A 33 18.66 4.20 25.69
CA PRO A 33 18.95 4.02 27.12
C PRO A 33 18.43 5.16 28.01
N ALA A 34 18.23 6.36 27.45
CA ALA A 34 17.85 7.56 28.19
C ALA A 34 16.34 7.75 28.36
N ASN A 35 15.50 6.99 27.63
CA ASN A 35 14.05 7.18 27.67
C ASN A 35 13.30 5.93 28.15
N ARG A 36 12.11 6.16 28.71
CA ARG A 36 11.16 5.11 29.06
C ARG A 36 10.05 5.04 28.03
N VAL A 37 9.89 3.86 27.42
CA VAL A 37 8.86 3.58 26.42
C VAL A 37 7.93 2.52 26.97
N LEU A 38 6.61 2.79 26.89
CA LEU A 38 5.55 1.89 27.33
C LEU A 38 4.64 1.53 26.16
N ILE A 39 4.45 0.24 25.90
CA ILE A 39 3.40 -0.28 25.01
C ILE A 39 2.19 -0.67 25.84
N VAL A 40 0.98 -0.22 25.44
CA VAL A 40 -0.30 -0.62 26.01
C VAL A 40 -1.08 -1.43 24.98
N GLU A 41 -1.31 -2.71 25.25
CA GLU A 41 -1.94 -3.65 24.29
C GLU A 41 -3.16 -4.35 24.95
N PRO A 42 -4.36 -4.27 24.32
CA PRO A 42 -5.56 -4.90 24.88
C PRO A 42 -5.59 -6.44 24.76
N SER A 43 -4.80 -7.02 23.90
CA SER A 43 -4.71 -8.49 23.76
C SER A 43 -3.65 -9.10 24.67
N ASN A 44 -3.50 -10.41 24.60
CA ASN A 44 -2.51 -11.18 25.35
C ASN A 44 -1.17 -11.36 24.63
N ILE A 45 -1.02 -10.83 23.41
CA ILE A 45 0.19 -10.93 22.59
C ILE A 45 0.39 -9.69 21.74
N LEU A 46 1.63 -9.44 21.32
CA LEU A 46 1.98 -8.40 20.35
C LEU A 46 1.74 -8.85 18.90
N GLY A 47 1.72 -7.90 17.97
CA GLY A 47 1.58 -8.11 16.52
C GLY A 47 0.22 -7.72 15.93
N GLY A 48 -0.81 -7.53 16.77
CA GLY A 48 -2.13 -7.03 16.35
C GLY A 48 -2.81 -7.91 15.28
N GLN A 49 -3.14 -7.33 14.10
CA GLN A 49 -3.78 -8.11 13.03
C GLN A 49 -2.92 -9.26 12.52
N GLY A 50 -1.59 -9.11 12.56
CA GLY A 50 -0.62 -10.13 12.16
C GLY A 50 -0.49 -11.31 13.13
N THR A 51 -1.14 -11.26 14.28
CA THR A 51 -1.15 -12.33 15.30
C THR A 51 -2.55 -12.54 15.86
N THR A 52 -3.05 -11.62 16.68
CA THR A 52 -4.39 -11.67 17.29
C THR A 52 -5.51 -11.78 16.25
N GLY A 53 -5.41 -11.02 15.15
CA GLY A 53 -6.41 -10.99 14.08
C GLY A 53 -6.30 -12.15 13.08
N GLY A 54 -5.25 -12.98 13.16
CA GLY A 54 -5.09 -14.18 12.34
C GLY A 54 -4.55 -13.97 10.92
N VAL A 55 -4.10 -12.76 10.57
CA VAL A 55 -3.57 -12.46 9.22
C VAL A 55 -2.12 -12.96 9.11
N ALA A 56 -1.94 -14.20 8.68
CA ALA A 56 -0.64 -14.87 8.58
C ALA A 56 0.08 -14.59 7.24
N GLY A 57 0.23 -13.34 6.87
CA GLY A 57 0.94 -13.01 5.62
C GLY A 57 1.29 -11.54 5.53
N PHE A 58 2.58 -11.26 5.30
CA PHE A 58 3.05 -9.92 4.99
C PHE A 58 2.73 -9.60 3.52
N CYS A 59 1.96 -8.55 3.29
CA CYS A 59 1.61 -8.06 1.96
C CYS A 59 2.53 -6.88 1.59
N GLY A 60 2.89 -6.76 0.31
CA GLY A 60 3.85 -5.79 -0.19
C GLY A 60 5.31 -6.20 0.06
N ASP A 61 6.24 -5.27 -0.13
CA ASP A 61 7.67 -5.53 0.03
C ASP A 61 8.06 -5.88 1.49
N THR A 62 8.83 -6.96 1.66
CA THR A 62 9.35 -7.40 2.96
C THR A 62 10.85 -7.17 3.12
N ALA A 63 11.54 -6.67 2.09
CA ALA A 63 12.99 -6.54 2.08
C ALA A 63 13.48 -5.14 2.53
N ARG A 64 12.70 -4.08 2.28
CA ARG A 64 13.12 -2.68 2.47
C ARG A 64 12.29 -1.93 3.51
N VAL A 65 11.69 -2.67 4.45
CA VAL A 65 10.76 -2.09 5.44
C VAL A 65 11.53 -1.28 6.49
N ASN A 66 12.33 -1.93 7.31
CA ASN A 66 13.28 -1.34 8.28
C ASN A 66 14.09 -2.46 8.95
N ARG A 67 15.14 -2.10 9.70
CA ARG A 67 16.00 -3.08 10.37
C ARG A 67 15.27 -3.97 11.38
N PRO A 68 14.42 -3.46 12.30
CA PRO A 68 13.65 -4.34 13.19
C PRO A 68 12.74 -5.32 12.46
N PHE A 69 12.07 -4.89 11.39
CA PHE A 69 11.24 -5.79 10.59
C PHE A 69 12.09 -6.84 9.87
N ALA A 70 13.23 -6.45 9.31
CA ALA A 70 14.17 -7.39 8.69
C ALA A 70 14.70 -8.42 9.70
N GLU A 71 14.95 -8.02 10.95
CA GLU A 71 15.31 -8.93 12.04
C GLU A 71 14.19 -9.93 12.34
N LEU A 72 12.92 -9.48 12.44
CA LEU A 72 11.78 -10.37 12.60
C LEU A 72 11.72 -11.40 11.47
N VAL A 73 11.81 -10.94 10.21
CA VAL A 73 11.80 -11.81 9.03
C VAL A 73 12.96 -12.80 9.06
N ALA A 74 14.17 -12.36 9.44
CA ALA A 74 15.34 -13.23 9.54
C ALA A 74 15.18 -14.29 10.64
N ARG A 75 14.61 -13.94 11.80
CA ARG A 75 14.29 -14.90 12.87
C ARG A 75 13.31 -15.97 12.41
N LEU A 76 12.22 -15.56 11.73
CA LEU A 76 11.24 -16.49 11.15
C LEU A 76 11.88 -17.39 10.08
N ALA A 77 12.70 -16.81 9.20
CA ALA A 77 13.34 -17.53 8.09
C ALA A 77 14.35 -18.58 8.58
N ARG A 78 15.12 -18.27 9.63
CA ARG A 78 16.12 -19.19 10.20
C ARG A 78 15.50 -20.53 10.62
N HIS A 79 14.24 -20.55 10.97
CA HIS A 79 13.50 -21.73 11.44
C HIS A 79 12.44 -22.21 10.43
N ASN A 80 12.45 -21.70 9.21
CA ASN A 80 11.45 -22.00 8.16
C ASN A 80 10.00 -21.68 8.60
N PHE A 81 9.81 -20.64 9.41
CA PHE A 81 8.50 -20.17 9.86
C PHE A 81 7.90 -19.09 8.96
N ILE A 82 8.55 -18.75 7.87
CA ILE A 82 8.08 -17.84 6.82
C ILE A 82 8.46 -18.41 5.45
N GLU A 83 7.60 -18.16 4.47
CA GLU A 83 7.89 -18.51 3.07
C GLU A 83 9.17 -17.80 2.56
N PRO A 84 9.90 -18.41 1.61
CA PRO A 84 11.03 -17.75 0.97
C PRO A 84 10.63 -16.42 0.34
N TYR A 85 11.57 -15.46 0.31
CA TYR A 85 11.36 -14.20 -0.40
C TYR A 85 11.29 -14.45 -1.91
N ARG A 86 10.28 -13.86 -2.56
CA ARG A 86 10.16 -13.79 -4.01
C ARG A 86 9.83 -12.36 -4.39
N PRO A 87 10.56 -11.75 -5.33
CA PRO A 87 10.23 -10.43 -5.84
C PRO A 87 8.81 -10.40 -6.43
N ASN A 88 8.11 -9.30 -6.26
CA ASN A 88 6.73 -9.11 -6.74
C ASN A 88 5.65 -10.03 -6.13
N GLU A 89 5.96 -10.75 -5.08
CA GLU A 89 4.95 -11.56 -4.40
C GLU A 89 4.05 -10.66 -3.54
N ASP A 90 2.74 -10.73 -3.76
CA ASP A 90 1.77 -9.91 -3.04
C ASP A 90 1.63 -10.29 -1.58
N ARG A 91 2.08 -11.48 -1.21
CA ARG A 91 1.97 -12.01 0.15
C ARG A 91 3.08 -13.01 0.44
N ARG A 92 3.67 -12.87 1.63
CA ARG A 92 4.64 -13.81 2.18
C ARG A 92 4.09 -14.40 3.49
N ALA A 93 3.66 -15.66 3.45
CA ALA A 93 3.02 -16.31 4.60
C ALA A 93 4.04 -16.67 5.70
N TYR A 94 3.59 -16.60 6.96
CA TYR A 94 4.42 -16.89 8.14
C TYR A 94 3.62 -17.54 9.26
N ASP A 95 4.31 -18.13 10.24
CA ASP A 95 3.69 -18.71 11.43
C ASP A 95 3.37 -17.62 12.45
N LEU A 96 2.09 -17.53 12.86
CA LEU A 96 1.55 -16.49 13.74
C LEU A 96 2.12 -16.54 15.15
N GLU A 97 2.26 -17.72 15.74
CA GLU A 97 2.70 -17.86 17.12
C GLU A 97 4.18 -17.55 17.27
N TRP A 98 4.99 -18.00 16.33
CA TRP A 98 6.41 -17.63 16.29
C TRP A 98 6.63 -16.14 15.99
N CYS A 99 5.79 -15.55 15.17
CA CYS A 99 5.82 -14.10 14.94
C CYS A 99 5.52 -13.35 16.25
N ALA A 100 4.47 -13.74 16.98
CA ALA A 100 4.13 -13.14 18.26
C ALA A 100 5.26 -13.27 19.29
N PHE A 101 5.85 -14.47 19.40
CA PHE A 101 6.96 -14.73 20.29
C PHE A 101 8.18 -13.85 19.95
N PHE A 102 8.59 -13.81 18.71
CA PHE A 102 9.76 -12.99 18.32
C PHE A 102 9.53 -11.49 18.49
N LEU A 103 8.33 -10.98 18.23
CA LEU A 103 8.00 -9.58 18.53
C LEU A 103 8.11 -9.27 20.02
N GLN A 104 7.62 -10.16 20.87
CA GLN A 104 7.76 -10.01 22.31
C GLN A 104 9.23 -10.01 22.75
N GLU A 105 10.01 -10.99 22.30
CA GLU A 105 11.45 -11.07 22.60
C GLU A 105 12.21 -9.81 22.14
N MET A 106 11.92 -9.29 20.95
CA MET A 106 12.56 -8.08 20.43
C MET A 106 12.26 -6.86 21.30
N VAL A 107 11.02 -6.72 21.74
CA VAL A 107 10.57 -5.57 22.56
C VAL A 107 11.18 -5.66 23.96
N THR A 108 11.07 -6.83 24.61
CA THR A 108 11.56 -7.00 25.99
C THR A 108 13.08 -6.94 26.09
N ALA A 109 13.81 -7.47 25.09
CA ALA A 109 15.27 -7.38 25.03
C ALA A 109 15.80 -5.94 24.94
N GLN A 110 15.00 -5.00 24.44
CA GLN A 110 15.33 -3.56 24.42
C GLN A 110 14.95 -2.82 25.71
N GLY A 111 14.36 -3.51 26.70
CA GLY A 111 13.89 -2.87 27.94
C GLY A 111 12.73 -1.93 27.70
N ILE A 112 11.83 -2.26 26.78
CA ILE A 112 10.56 -1.58 26.57
C ILE A 112 9.51 -2.19 27.50
N ASP A 113 8.83 -1.35 28.26
CA ASP A 113 7.75 -1.78 29.15
C ASP A 113 6.51 -2.18 28.33
N VAL A 114 5.85 -3.29 28.68
CA VAL A 114 4.65 -3.77 28.00
C VAL A 114 3.54 -4.06 29.01
N LEU A 115 2.37 -3.46 28.80
CA LEU A 115 1.14 -3.78 29.52
C LEU A 115 0.18 -4.50 28.57
N LEU A 116 0.12 -5.82 28.66
CA LEU A 116 -0.89 -6.65 27.98
C LEU A 116 -2.21 -6.60 28.76
N HIS A 117 -3.31 -7.04 28.13
CA HIS A 117 -4.67 -7.00 28.68
C HIS A 117 -5.06 -5.61 29.22
N SER A 118 -4.51 -4.56 28.61
CA SER A 118 -4.66 -3.19 29.10
C SER A 118 -5.19 -2.27 28.01
N ARG A 119 -6.15 -1.42 28.34
CA ARG A 119 -6.83 -0.54 27.37
C ARG A 119 -6.77 0.91 27.83
N VAL A 120 -6.55 1.83 26.89
CA VAL A 120 -6.82 3.25 27.12
C VAL A 120 -8.33 3.45 27.14
N VAL A 121 -8.86 3.97 28.25
CA VAL A 121 -10.29 4.20 28.47
C VAL A 121 -10.62 5.67 28.74
N GLY A 122 -9.61 6.52 28.89
CA GLY A 122 -9.73 7.96 29.03
C GLY A 122 -8.46 8.66 28.58
N ALA A 123 -8.59 9.90 28.16
CA ALA A 123 -7.47 10.77 27.82
C ALA A 123 -7.83 12.23 28.09
N VAL A 124 -6.85 13.02 28.50
CA VAL A 124 -7.00 14.47 28.68
C VAL A 124 -6.03 15.17 27.76
N ALA A 125 -6.55 16.11 26.96
CA ALA A 125 -5.74 16.98 26.10
C ALA A 125 -6.12 18.44 26.34
N ASP A 126 -5.15 19.32 26.17
CA ASP A 126 -5.34 20.77 26.19
C ASP A 126 -4.44 21.43 25.16
N GLY A 127 -4.99 22.39 24.42
CA GLY A 127 -4.24 23.15 23.38
C GLY A 127 -3.55 22.27 22.35
N GLY A 128 -4.13 21.12 21.98
CA GLY A 128 -3.54 20.16 21.02
C GLY A 128 -2.51 19.20 21.64
N ARG A 129 -2.28 19.28 22.97
CA ARG A 129 -1.32 18.41 23.67
C ARG A 129 -2.05 17.38 24.52
N VAL A 130 -1.74 16.11 24.35
CA VAL A 130 -2.20 15.02 25.22
C VAL A 130 -1.38 15.05 26.50
N ASN A 131 -2.05 15.27 27.65
CA ASN A 131 -1.41 15.43 28.95
C ASN A 131 -1.44 14.14 29.78
N SER A 132 -2.51 13.38 29.69
CA SER A 132 -2.64 12.12 30.40
C SER A 132 -3.54 11.12 29.70
N LEU A 133 -3.32 9.85 30.00
CA LEU A 133 -4.14 8.71 29.59
C LEU A 133 -4.61 7.95 30.80
N THR A 134 -5.83 7.44 30.78
CA THR A 134 -6.34 6.51 31.79
C THR A 134 -6.37 5.10 31.21
N LEU A 135 -5.71 4.16 31.88
CA LEU A 135 -5.67 2.77 31.46
C LEU A 135 -6.58 1.93 32.35
N SER A 136 -7.31 1.00 31.75
CA SER A 136 -7.95 -0.12 32.46
C SER A 136 -7.04 -1.35 32.33
N THR A 137 -6.62 -1.89 33.47
CA THR A 137 -5.71 -3.04 33.56
C THR A 137 -6.32 -4.10 34.49
N ALA A 138 -5.71 -5.29 34.57
CA ALA A 138 -6.12 -6.31 35.56
C ALA A 138 -6.01 -5.83 37.00
N GLY A 139 -5.13 -4.88 37.31
CA GLY A 139 -4.94 -4.28 38.62
C GLY A 139 -5.85 -3.07 38.90
N GLY A 140 -6.74 -2.70 38.00
CA GLY A 140 -7.61 -1.54 38.11
C GLY A 140 -7.23 -0.40 37.15
N LEU A 141 -7.55 0.84 37.52
CA LEU A 141 -7.26 2.02 36.71
C LEU A 141 -5.87 2.58 37.04
N TYR A 142 -5.16 2.99 36.02
CA TYR A 142 -3.86 3.67 36.09
C TYR A 142 -3.92 4.96 35.33
N THR A 143 -3.33 6.02 35.85
CA THR A 143 -3.07 7.25 35.09
C THR A 143 -1.65 7.21 34.54
N VAL A 144 -1.51 7.58 33.27
CA VAL A 144 -0.21 7.69 32.60
C VAL A 144 -0.05 9.12 32.10
N THR A 145 1.09 9.75 32.42
CA THR A 145 1.43 11.12 32.00
C THR A 145 2.65 11.09 31.09
N PRO A 146 2.46 10.88 29.78
CA PRO A 146 3.55 10.82 28.82
C PRO A 146 4.00 12.21 28.35
N ARG A 147 5.26 12.34 27.91
CA ARG A 147 5.70 13.50 27.14
C ARG A 147 5.21 13.43 25.68
N PHE A 148 5.12 12.22 25.13
CA PHE A 148 4.70 11.96 23.75
C PHE A 148 3.80 10.72 23.66
N VAL A 149 2.88 10.71 22.68
CA VAL A 149 1.95 9.59 22.44
C VAL A 149 2.00 9.17 20.97
N ILE A 150 2.06 7.86 20.72
CA ILE A 150 1.81 7.28 19.39
C ILE A 150 0.57 6.39 19.51
N ASP A 151 -0.51 6.74 18.82
CA ASP A 151 -1.67 5.87 18.69
C ASP A 151 -1.47 4.92 17.51
N ALA A 152 -1.14 3.68 17.81
CA ALA A 152 -1.04 2.55 16.88
C ALA A 152 -2.14 1.52 17.10
N SER A 153 -3.23 1.91 17.77
CA SER A 153 -4.38 1.04 18.10
C SER A 153 -5.12 0.56 16.85
N GLY A 154 -4.99 1.31 15.75
CA GLY A 154 -5.76 1.13 14.52
C GLY A 154 -7.24 1.45 14.64
N ALA A 155 -7.65 2.05 15.77
CA ALA A 155 -9.01 2.47 16.08
C ALA A 155 -9.12 3.96 16.40
N CYS A 156 -7.99 4.70 16.36
CA CYS A 156 -7.88 6.11 16.72
C CYS A 156 -8.42 6.36 18.15
N VAL A 157 -8.00 5.54 19.10
CA VAL A 157 -8.53 5.57 20.49
C VAL A 157 -8.20 6.90 21.17
N VAL A 158 -6.93 7.36 21.07
CA VAL A 158 -6.52 8.62 21.70
C VAL A 158 -7.13 9.82 20.98
N PRO A 159 -7.09 9.94 19.66
CA PRO A 159 -7.80 11.01 18.95
C PRO A 159 -9.28 11.11 19.32
N LEU A 160 -9.98 9.99 19.35
CA LEU A 160 -11.40 9.95 19.71
C LEU A 160 -11.66 10.47 21.15
N LEU A 161 -10.87 10.01 22.12
CA LEU A 161 -11.03 10.38 23.53
C LEU A 161 -10.63 11.84 23.81
N THR A 162 -9.79 12.43 22.98
CA THR A 162 -9.30 13.80 23.12
C THR A 162 -10.00 14.81 22.21
N GLY A 163 -10.97 14.35 21.38
CA GLY A 163 -11.77 15.21 20.52
C GLY A 163 -11.08 15.66 19.23
N PHE A 164 -9.95 15.07 18.84
CA PHE A 164 -9.39 15.28 17.51
C PHE A 164 -10.34 14.72 16.43
N PRO A 165 -10.45 15.38 15.28
CA PRO A 165 -11.39 14.96 14.25
C PRO A 165 -11.01 13.60 13.64
N VAL A 166 -12.01 12.75 13.44
CA VAL A 166 -11.86 11.42 12.85
C VAL A 166 -12.86 11.20 11.74
N MET A 167 -12.46 10.46 10.72
CA MET A 167 -13.31 9.93 9.65
C MET A 167 -13.82 8.55 10.06
N HIS A 168 -15.09 8.27 9.77
CA HIS A 168 -15.71 6.98 10.05
C HIS A 168 -16.74 6.65 8.98
N GLU A 169 -16.62 5.46 8.40
CA GLU A 169 -17.61 4.92 7.48
C GLU A 169 -18.65 4.10 8.27
N GLY A 170 -19.94 4.20 7.91
CA GLY A 170 -20.97 3.37 8.56
C GLY A 170 -20.87 1.89 8.15
N ALA A 171 -21.57 1.02 8.87
CA ALA A 171 -21.51 -0.45 8.74
C ALA A 171 -21.60 -0.98 7.28
N ASN A 172 -22.41 -0.34 6.44
CA ASN A 172 -22.64 -0.75 5.05
C ASN A 172 -21.63 -0.17 4.05
N ARG A 173 -20.73 0.72 4.50
CA ARG A 173 -19.69 1.34 3.67
C ARG A 173 -18.29 1.05 4.16
N GLN A 174 -18.13 0.61 5.40
CA GLN A 174 -16.86 0.24 6.00
C GLN A 174 -16.29 -1.02 5.32
N LEU A 175 -14.97 -1.05 5.10
CA LEU A 175 -14.31 -2.27 4.60
C LEU A 175 -14.58 -3.44 5.55
N PRO A 176 -15.08 -4.58 5.03
CA PRO A 176 -15.59 -5.66 5.86
C PRO A 176 -14.51 -6.33 6.71
N MET A 177 -14.94 -6.88 7.82
CA MET A 177 -14.11 -7.72 8.69
C MET A 177 -13.83 -9.09 8.06
N SER A 178 -12.93 -9.85 8.65
CA SER A 178 -12.71 -11.25 8.32
C SER A 178 -12.47 -12.08 9.56
N LEU A 179 -13.01 -13.31 9.57
CA LEU A 179 -12.61 -14.32 10.54
C LEU A 179 -11.54 -15.20 9.90
N TYR A 180 -10.48 -15.46 10.66
CA TYR A 180 -9.43 -16.40 10.31
C TYR A 180 -9.51 -17.62 11.23
N PHE A 181 -9.36 -18.80 10.66
CA PHE A 181 -9.30 -20.06 11.41
C PHE A 181 -8.39 -21.06 10.72
N THR A 182 -7.93 -22.03 11.46
CA THR A 182 -6.99 -23.04 10.98
C THR A 182 -7.65 -24.41 11.03
N LEU A 183 -7.49 -25.14 9.95
CA LEU A 183 -7.85 -26.54 9.85
C LEU A 183 -6.58 -27.38 9.87
N TRP A 184 -6.68 -28.55 10.50
CA TRP A 184 -5.63 -29.56 10.57
C TRP A 184 -6.09 -30.86 9.92
N ASP A 185 -5.26 -31.48 9.11
CA ASP A 185 -5.55 -32.79 8.52
C ASP A 185 -5.38 -33.92 9.55
N SER A 186 -6.49 -34.45 10.04
CA SER A 186 -6.50 -35.58 10.98
C SER A 186 -6.13 -36.91 10.34
N ARG A 187 -6.00 -36.95 9.00
CA ARG A 187 -5.80 -38.16 8.19
C ARG A 187 -6.91 -39.22 8.33
N ARG A 188 -8.02 -38.82 8.95
CA ARG A 188 -9.22 -39.68 9.13
C ARG A 188 -10.43 -38.93 8.62
N LYS A 189 -11.35 -39.63 7.94
CA LYS A 189 -12.61 -39.02 7.55
C LYS A 189 -13.38 -38.57 8.77
N VAL A 190 -13.87 -37.33 8.72
CA VAL A 190 -14.71 -36.74 9.75
C VAL A 190 -16.17 -36.87 9.38
N THR A 191 -17.05 -36.88 10.37
CA THR A 191 -18.49 -36.73 10.16
C THR A 191 -18.81 -35.25 10.13
N PRO A 192 -19.17 -34.67 8.96
CA PRO A 192 -19.47 -33.26 8.84
C PRO A 192 -20.68 -32.85 9.68
N VAL A 193 -20.60 -31.71 10.38
CA VAL A 193 -21.68 -31.18 11.20
C VAL A 193 -22.07 -29.80 10.70
N LEU A 194 -23.35 -29.65 10.35
CA LEU A 194 -23.94 -28.34 10.08
C LEU A 194 -24.82 -27.95 11.28
N PRO A 195 -24.41 -26.94 12.09
CA PRO A 195 -25.23 -26.53 13.23
C PRO A 195 -26.60 -25.98 12.79
N SER A 196 -27.60 -26.16 13.62
CA SER A 196 -28.98 -25.70 13.34
C SER A 196 -28.98 -24.18 13.08
N GLY A 197 -29.74 -23.78 12.06
CA GLY A 197 -29.88 -22.38 11.64
C GLY A 197 -28.63 -21.77 10.98
N CYS A 198 -27.63 -22.60 10.62
CA CYS A 198 -26.52 -22.16 9.76
C CYS A 198 -26.88 -22.34 8.28
N PRO A 199 -26.37 -21.48 7.39
CA PRO A 199 -26.63 -21.59 5.96
C PRO A 199 -25.99 -22.88 5.39
N ARG A 200 -26.69 -23.48 4.41
CA ARG A 200 -26.14 -24.56 3.60
C ARG A 200 -25.85 -24.00 2.21
N TRP A 201 -24.61 -24.08 1.78
CA TRP A 201 -24.20 -23.63 0.46
C TRP A 201 -24.03 -24.80 -0.50
N ASN A 202 -24.38 -24.58 -1.77
CA ASN A 202 -24.35 -25.59 -2.82
C ASN A 202 -23.19 -25.40 -3.80
N GLY A 203 -22.57 -24.22 -3.81
CA GLY A 203 -21.46 -23.89 -4.71
C GLY A 203 -20.54 -22.79 -4.20
N ASP A 204 -19.34 -22.68 -4.80
CA ASP A 204 -18.32 -21.69 -4.45
C ASP A 204 -18.79 -20.24 -4.61
N HIS A 205 -19.80 -20.00 -5.45
CA HIS A 205 -20.37 -18.66 -5.68
C HIS A 205 -21.29 -18.19 -4.54
N GLU A 206 -21.78 -19.10 -3.71
CA GLU A 206 -22.66 -18.79 -2.58
C GLU A 206 -21.89 -18.47 -1.29
N ILE A 207 -20.68 -19.03 -1.13
CA ILE A 207 -19.92 -18.88 0.10
C ILE A 207 -19.37 -17.44 0.21
N PRO A 208 -19.18 -16.93 1.44
CA PRO A 208 -18.43 -15.68 1.65
C PRO A 208 -17.04 -15.76 0.99
N MET A 209 -16.50 -14.63 0.55
CA MET A 209 -15.16 -14.58 -0.01
C MET A 209 -14.17 -15.30 0.90
N THR A 210 -13.67 -16.43 0.42
CA THR A 210 -12.82 -17.36 1.15
C THR A 210 -11.46 -17.46 0.48
N SER A 211 -10.41 -17.55 1.28
CA SER A 211 -9.06 -17.89 0.84
C SER A 211 -8.53 -19.05 1.69
N LEU A 212 -7.82 -19.98 1.06
CA LEU A 212 -7.21 -21.14 1.69
C LEU A 212 -5.70 -21.08 1.46
N HIS A 213 -4.93 -21.06 2.53
CA HIS A 213 -3.47 -21.07 2.47
C HIS A 213 -2.95 -22.33 3.16
N ARG A 214 -2.17 -23.12 2.42
CA ARG A 214 -1.57 -24.37 2.91
C ARG A 214 -0.14 -24.10 3.35
N PHE A 215 0.17 -24.49 4.56
CA PHE A 215 1.53 -24.43 5.11
C PHE A 215 2.23 -25.78 4.96
N PRO A 216 3.56 -25.80 4.87
CA PRO A 216 4.34 -27.05 4.81
C PRO A 216 4.07 -27.98 5.99
N SER A 217 3.65 -27.46 7.14
CA SER A 217 3.27 -28.23 8.34
C SER A 217 1.96 -29.02 8.20
N GLY A 218 1.27 -28.95 7.05
CA GLY A 218 -0.07 -29.55 6.85
C GLY A 218 -1.23 -28.71 7.38
N LYS A 219 -0.95 -27.60 8.03
CA LYS A 219 -1.91 -26.60 8.48
C LYS A 219 -2.58 -25.91 7.27
N VAL A 220 -3.89 -25.70 7.32
CA VAL A 220 -4.64 -24.94 6.34
C VAL A 220 -5.28 -23.73 7.02
N GLU A 221 -4.80 -22.53 6.70
CA GLU A 221 -5.44 -21.30 7.14
C GLU A 221 -6.59 -20.95 6.20
N VAL A 222 -7.72 -20.61 6.78
CA VAL A 222 -8.92 -20.18 6.08
C VAL A 222 -9.26 -18.75 6.48
N LYS A 223 -9.36 -17.86 5.50
CA LYS A 223 -9.92 -16.52 5.64
C LYS A 223 -11.35 -16.50 5.15
N MET A 224 -12.26 -15.96 5.93
CA MET A 224 -13.66 -15.78 5.58
C MET A 224 -14.10 -14.34 5.78
N LYS A 225 -14.68 -13.71 4.75
CA LYS A 225 -15.17 -12.33 4.78
C LYS A 225 -16.46 -12.21 5.59
N VAL A 226 -16.59 -11.14 6.37
CA VAL A 226 -17.76 -10.82 7.21
C VAL A 226 -18.22 -9.40 6.91
N VAL A 227 -19.45 -9.22 6.42
CA VAL A 227 -20.03 -7.95 5.96
C VAL A 227 -21.19 -7.50 6.84
N GLY A 228 -21.57 -6.23 6.76
CA GLY A 228 -22.78 -5.69 7.37
C GLY A 228 -22.64 -5.27 8.84
N PHE A 229 -21.39 -5.13 9.35
CA PHE A 229 -21.13 -4.75 10.73
C PHE A 229 -20.17 -3.55 10.81
N ASP A 230 -20.35 -2.74 11.83
CA ASP A 230 -19.47 -1.63 12.17
C ASP A 230 -18.42 -2.07 13.20
N ALA A 231 -17.14 -2.02 12.82
CA ALA A 231 -16.05 -2.38 13.71
C ALA A 231 -15.82 -1.35 14.83
N ALA A 232 -16.30 -0.12 14.66
CA ALA A 232 -16.18 0.98 15.60
C ALA A 232 -17.30 1.00 16.66
N ASP A 233 -18.36 0.20 16.46
CA ASP A 233 -19.47 0.05 17.40
C ASP A 233 -19.36 -1.26 18.17
N GLY A 234 -19.35 -1.19 19.52
CA GLY A 234 -19.15 -2.35 20.38
C GLY A 234 -20.21 -3.45 20.23
N PRO A 235 -21.53 -3.14 20.31
CA PRO A 235 -22.59 -4.10 20.01
C PRO A 235 -22.47 -4.74 18.63
N SER A 236 -22.27 -3.93 17.58
CA SER A 236 -22.12 -4.41 16.19
C SER A 236 -20.91 -5.35 16.04
N ARG A 237 -19.77 -4.98 16.61
CA ARG A 237 -18.56 -5.83 16.60
C ARG A 237 -18.76 -7.15 17.33
N SER A 238 -19.47 -7.13 18.47
CA SER A 238 -19.83 -8.35 19.20
C SER A 238 -20.75 -9.25 18.39
N ALA A 239 -21.75 -8.66 17.72
CA ALA A 239 -22.63 -9.38 16.82
C ALA A 239 -21.86 -9.98 15.63
N ALA A 240 -20.86 -9.26 15.07
CA ALA A 240 -19.98 -9.77 14.02
C ALA A 240 -19.19 -11.01 14.46
N GLU A 241 -18.63 -11.03 15.68
CA GLU A 241 -17.92 -12.19 16.23
C GLU A 241 -18.83 -13.42 16.33
N ILE A 242 -20.05 -13.24 16.86
CA ILE A 242 -21.03 -14.33 16.99
C ILE A 242 -21.47 -14.83 15.62
N PHE A 243 -21.82 -13.93 14.72
CA PHE A 243 -22.23 -14.25 13.36
C PHE A 243 -21.11 -14.97 12.61
N ALA A 244 -19.88 -14.46 12.67
CA ALA A 244 -18.73 -15.04 11.95
C ALA A 244 -18.44 -16.47 12.38
N ARG A 245 -18.58 -16.81 13.68
CA ARG A 245 -18.38 -18.19 14.17
C ARG A 245 -19.44 -19.16 13.63
N ARG A 246 -20.68 -18.71 13.53
CA ARG A 246 -21.75 -19.52 12.88
C ARG A 246 -21.46 -19.77 11.40
N GLN A 247 -21.09 -18.70 10.67
CA GLN A 247 -20.69 -18.82 9.26
C GLN A 247 -19.45 -19.70 9.07
N MET A 248 -18.49 -19.64 9.97
CA MET A 248 -17.29 -20.50 9.98
C MET A 248 -17.68 -21.98 10.04
N HIS A 249 -18.57 -22.37 10.92
CA HIS A 249 -19.02 -23.78 11.00
C HIS A 249 -19.75 -24.22 9.74
N ALA A 250 -20.57 -23.35 9.15
CA ALA A 250 -21.19 -23.62 7.85
C ALA A 250 -20.16 -23.79 6.73
N LEU A 251 -19.10 -22.94 6.75
CA LEU A 251 -18.01 -23.03 5.78
C LEU A 251 -17.19 -24.31 5.97
N ILE A 252 -16.90 -24.72 7.20
CA ILE A 252 -16.21 -26.00 7.49
C ILE A 252 -17.04 -27.16 6.95
N TYR A 253 -18.35 -27.18 7.21
CA TYR A 253 -19.26 -28.17 6.67
C TYR A 253 -19.20 -28.21 5.13
N TYR A 254 -19.23 -27.05 4.47
CA TYR A 254 -19.12 -26.95 3.01
C TYR A 254 -17.77 -27.49 2.51
N LEU A 255 -16.66 -27.12 3.14
CA LEU A 255 -15.33 -27.58 2.78
C LEU A 255 -15.16 -29.08 2.93
N GLN A 256 -15.83 -29.71 3.93
CA GLN A 256 -15.77 -31.14 4.19
C GLN A 256 -16.69 -31.94 3.26
N THR A 257 -17.85 -31.42 2.88
CA THR A 257 -18.85 -32.13 2.06
C THR A 257 -18.72 -31.87 0.58
N THR A 258 -18.71 -30.61 0.18
CA THR A 258 -18.66 -30.15 -1.22
C THR A 258 -17.22 -29.86 -1.67
N GLY A 259 -16.46 -29.22 -0.82
CA GLY A 259 -15.10 -28.77 -1.12
C GLY A 259 -15.07 -27.37 -1.73
N TYR A 260 -13.88 -26.83 -1.91
CA TYR A 260 -13.63 -25.51 -2.48
C TYR A 260 -12.67 -25.64 -3.67
N ARG A 261 -13.05 -25.11 -4.83
CA ARG A 261 -12.30 -25.21 -6.09
C ARG A 261 -11.91 -26.67 -6.41
N GLY A 262 -12.89 -27.57 -6.27
CA GLY A 262 -12.73 -29.00 -6.56
C GLY A 262 -11.94 -29.81 -5.52
N ARG A 263 -11.60 -29.23 -4.37
CA ARG A 263 -10.84 -29.89 -3.31
C ARG A 263 -11.68 -30.04 -2.04
N LYS A 264 -11.96 -31.26 -1.62
CA LYS A 264 -12.60 -31.56 -0.34
C LYS A 264 -11.57 -31.55 0.79
N LEU A 265 -12.00 -31.13 1.97
CA LEU A 265 -11.24 -31.19 3.20
C LEU A 265 -11.90 -32.18 4.20
N ASP A 266 -12.32 -33.36 3.71
CA ASP A 266 -13.12 -34.36 4.44
C ASP A 266 -12.35 -35.07 5.56
N THR A 267 -11.04 -34.82 5.69
CA THR A 267 -10.20 -35.32 6.79
C THR A 267 -9.79 -34.20 7.75
N HIS A 268 -10.15 -32.94 7.45
CA HIS A 268 -9.69 -31.79 8.23
C HIS A 268 -10.66 -31.44 9.35
N VAL A 269 -10.10 -31.12 10.51
CA VAL A 269 -10.82 -30.63 11.71
C VAL A 269 -10.42 -29.21 12.05
N LEU A 270 -11.29 -28.50 12.75
CA LEU A 270 -10.97 -27.17 13.28
C LEU A 270 -9.86 -27.29 14.35
N ALA A 271 -8.74 -26.65 14.12
CA ALA A 271 -7.61 -26.62 15.05
C ALA A 271 -7.61 -25.36 15.92
N SER A 272 -7.82 -24.19 15.33
CA SER A 272 -7.86 -22.93 16.06
C SER A 272 -8.66 -21.85 15.31
N VAL A 273 -9.08 -20.83 16.04
CA VAL A 273 -9.72 -19.61 15.50
C VAL A 273 -8.91 -18.42 15.97
N SER A 274 -8.79 -17.39 15.15
CA SER A 274 -8.14 -16.14 15.56
C SER A 274 -8.72 -15.61 16.89
N ARG A 275 -7.89 -14.98 17.69
CA ARG A 275 -8.27 -14.46 19.03
C ARG A 275 -9.32 -13.36 18.97
N GLY A 276 -9.45 -12.71 17.83
CA GLY A 276 -10.51 -11.74 17.51
C GLY A 276 -10.73 -11.64 16.02
N ILE A 277 -11.88 -11.10 15.64
CA ILE A 277 -12.18 -10.84 14.23
C ILE A 277 -11.17 -9.84 13.63
N GLY A 278 -10.70 -10.13 12.43
CA GLY A 278 -9.77 -9.26 11.71
C GLY A 278 -10.49 -8.00 11.21
N VAL A 279 -10.03 -6.83 11.64
CA VAL A 279 -10.60 -5.53 11.30
C VAL A 279 -9.74 -4.84 10.26
N ARG A 280 -10.29 -4.57 9.07
CA ARG A 280 -9.60 -3.82 8.00
C ARG A 280 -9.67 -2.33 8.18
N GLU A 281 -10.81 -1.85 8.61
CA GLU A 281 -11.13 -0.45 8.78
C GLU A 281 -11.94 -0.24 10.05
N GLU A 282 -11.68 0.87 10.76
CA GLU A 282 -12.45 1.32 11.90
C GLU A 282 -12.62 2.83 11.81
N ARG A 283 -11.71 3.61 12.35
CA ARG A 283 -11.63 5.08 12.20
C ARG A 283 -10.28 5.47 11.64
N ARG A 284 -10.24 6.60 10.95
CA ARG A 284 -9.03 7.29 10.49
C ARG A 284 -9.04 8.70 11.03
N ILE A 285 -7.89 9.27 11.35
CA ILE A 285 -7.82 10.69 11.72
C ILE A 285 -8.07 11.59 10.51
N VAL A 286 -8.54 12.80 10.76
CA VAL A 286 -8.34 13.92 9.85
C VAL A 286 -6.98 14.49 10.19
N GLY A 287 -5.96 14.17 9.39
CA GLY A 287 -4.59 14.61 9.57
C GLY A 287 -4.33 15.97 8.94
N GLU A 288 -3.11 16.49 9.14
CA GLU A 288 -2.65 17.69 8.44
C GLU A 288 -2.59 17.50 6.92
N HIS A 289 -2.59 16.24 6.47
CA HIS A 289 -2.80 15.81 5.10
C HIS A 289 -3.71 14.59 5.06
N VAL A 290 -4.65 14.58 4.11
CA VAL A 290 -5.48 13.41 3.81
C VAL A 290 -4.97 12.81 2.51
N LEU A 291 -4.27 11.68 2.57
CA LEU A 291 -3.80 11.00 1.36
C LEU A 291 -5.00 10.52 0.53
N THR A 292 -5.07 10.93 -0.71
CA THR A 292 -6.16 10.60 -1.61
C THR A 292 -5.82 9.42 -2.54
N GLU A 293 -6.86 8.72 -3.03
CA GLU A 293 -6.70 7.73 -4.10
C GLU A 293 -5.99 8.33 -5.32
N ALA A 294 -6.31 9.57 -5.68
CA ALA A 294 -5.71 10.25 -6.82
C ALA A 294 -4.21 10.45 -6.64
N GLU A 295 -3.75 10.86 -5.46
CA GLU A 295 -2.32 11.01 -5.15
C GLU A 295 -1.59 9.66 -5.15
N ALA A 296 -2.20 8.63 -4.56
CA ALA A 296 -1.66 7.27 -4.59
C ALA A 296 -1.50 6.73 -6.01
N ARG A 297 -2.51 6.94 -6.88
CA ARG A 297 -2.47 6.53 -8.29
C ARG A 297 -1.43 7.28 -9.11
N ARG A 298 -1.21 8.56 -8.81
CA ARG A 298 -0.19 9.38 -9.48
C ARG A 298 1.21 9.18 -8.92
N ALA A 299 1.35 8.41 -7.85
CA ALA A 299 2.61 8.23 -7.11
C ALA A 299 3.27 9.56 -6.73
N VAL A 300 2.49 10.50 -6.16
CA VAL A 300 2.97 11.83 -5.77
C VAL A 300 4.20 11.74 -4.87
N ILE A 301 5.19 12.55 -5.15
CA ILE A 301 6.43 12.65 -4.38
C ILE A 301 6.26 13.72 -3.30
N PHE A 302 6.31 13.29 -2.04
CA PHE A 302 6.18 14.19 -0.90
C PHE A 302 7.54 14.54 -0.31
N ALA A 303 7.78 15.83 -0.06
CA ALA A 303 9.00 16.29 0.58
C ALA A 303 9.14 15.74 2.01
N ASP A 304 8.03 15.47 2.67
CA ASP A 304 7.94 14.88 4.00
C ASP A 304 7.62 13.37 3.98
N ALA A 305 8.03 12.67 2.91
CA ALA A 305 7.84 11.22 2.80
C ALA A 305 8.53 10.47 3.95
N VAL A 306 7.81 9.54 4.58
CA VAL A 306 8.31 8.72 5.69
C VAL A 306 8.08 7.22 5.51
N ALA A 307 7.36 6.82 4.47
CA ALA A 307 7.17 5.42 4.10
C ALA A 307 6.89 5.30 2.61
N VAL A 308 7.04 4.08 2.08
CA VAL A 308 6.71 3.72 0.70
C VAL A 308 5.69 2.60 0.72
N ASN A 309 4.55 2.82 0.08
CA ASN A 309 3.59 1.75 -0.18
C ASN A 309 3.94 1.01 -1.46
N THR A 310 3.99 -0.32 -1.41
CA THR A 310 4.22 -1.22 -2.55
C THR A 310 3.05 -2.14 -2.83
N TYR A 311 1.91 -1.89 -2.17
CA TYR A 311 0.74 -2.75 -2.27
C TYR A 311 -0.37 -2.07 -3.07
N HIS A 312 -1.17 -2.87 -3.75
CA HIS A 312 -2.29 -2.41 -4.57
C HIS A 312 -3.50 -1.98 -3.73
N ILE A 313 -4.50 -1.36 -4.35
CA ILE A 313 -5.80 -1.10 -3.75
C ILE A 313 -6.48 -2.44 -3.46
N ASP A 314 -6.55 -2.81 -2.18
CA ASP A 314 -7.23 -4.03 -1.72
C ASP A 314 -8.62 -3.68 -1.17
N PHE A 315 -9.46 -3.14 -2.06
CA PHE A 315 -10.80 -2.70 -1.70
C PHE A 315 -11.76 -3.90 -1.64
N HIS A 316 -12.14 -4.28 -0.44
CA HIS A 316 -13.15 -5.30 -0.21
C HIS A 316 -14.54 -4.67 -0.17
N TRP A 317 -15.35 -4.91 -1.18
CA TRP A 317 -16.71 -4.35 -1.28
C TRP A 317 -17.54 -4.67 -0.04
N PRO A 318 -18.06 -3.65 0.66
CA PRO A 318 -18.82 -3.85 1.91
C PRO A 318 -20.24 -4.39 1.70
N ASP A 319 -20.80 -4.19 0.51
CA ASP A 319 -22.18 -4.54 0.13
C ASP A 319 -22.36 -6.02 -0.24
N ARG A 320 -21.29 -6.78 -0.38
CA ARG A 320 -21.38 -8.19 -0.81
C ARG A 320 -20.37 -9.08 -0.08
N ALA A 321 -20.86 -10.22 0.38
CA ALA A 321 -20.02 -11.23 1.03
C ALA A 321 -19.14 -12.00 0.03
N GLN A 322 -19.64 -12.26 -1.18
CA GLN A 322 -18.99 -13.05 -2.20
C GLN A 322 -17.74 -12.35 -2.77
N ARG A 323 -16.92 -13.12 -3.50
CA ARG A 323 -15.75 -12.56 -4.18
C ARG A 323 -16.19 -11.65 -5.35
N ALA A 324 -15.76 -10.43 -5.33
CA ALA A 324 -15.76 -9.57 -6.52
C ALA A 324 -14.38 -9.69 -7.20
N GLY A 325 -14.35 -9.61 -8.52
CA GLY A 325 -13.09 -9.56 -9.26
C GLY A 325 -12.27 -8.33 -8.89
N THR A 326 -10.96 -8.47 -8.72
CA THR A 326 -10.04 -7.34 -8.67
C THR A 326 -9.79 -6.89 -10.11
N GLY A 327 -10.09 -5.64 -10.41
CA GLY A 327 -9.82 -5.06 -11.73
C GLY A 327 -8.35 -4.69 -11.88
N VAL A 328 -7.86 -4.63 -13.10
CA VAL A 328 -6.52 -4.08 -13.44
C VAL A 328 -6.35 -2.64 -12.94
N THR A 329 -7.47 -1.93 -12.75
CA THR A 329 -7.52 -0.56 -12.23
C THR A 329 -7.16 -0.44 -10.75
N ASP A 330 -7.01 -1.54 -10.02
CA ASP A 330 -6.68 -1.54 -8.58
C ASP A 330 -5.16 -1.58 -8.33
N MET A 331 -4.35 -1.77 -9.36
CA MET A 331 -2.89 -1.79 -9.23
C MET A 331 -2.36 -0.38 -9.01
N LEU A 332 -1.44 -0.26 -8.06
CA LEU A 332 -0.68 0.96 -7.76
C LEU A 332 0.81 0.68 -7.93
N ASP A 333 1.51 1.72 -8.33
CA ASP A 333 2.96 1.71 -8.26
C ASP A 333 3.46 2.12 -6.87
N PRO A 334 4.70 1.80 -6.53
CA PRO A 334 5.32 2.30 -5.31
C PRO A 334 5.17 3.81 -5.20
N HIS A 335 4.65 4.27 -4.05
CA HIS A 335 4.38 5.69 -3.82
C HIS A 335 4.65 6.08 -2.37
N HIS A 336 4.90 7.37 -2.16
CA HIS A 336 5.22 7.92 -0.86
C HIS A 336 3.99 8.06 0.05
N LEU A 337 4.23 7.89 1.35
CA LEU A 337 3.32 8.26 2.42
C LEU A 337 3.96 9.40 3.22
N PRO A 338 3.30 10.60 3.32
CA PRO A 338 3.87 11.76 3.98
C PRO A 338 3.71 11.70 5.50
N LEU A 339 4.61 12.36 6.26
CA LEU A 339 4.52 12.48 7.73
C LEU A 339 3.20 13.11 8.16
N ARG A 340 2.75 14.17 7.44
CA ARG A 340 1.54 14.94 7.77
C ARG A 340 0.25 14.12 7.80
N MET A 341 0.18 12.97 7.10
CA MET A 341 -0.97 12.06 7.21
C MET A 341 -1.05 11.33 8.56
N MET A 342 0.02 11.37 9.34
CA MET A 342 0.12 10.72 10.65
C MET A 342 -0.09 11.70 11.81
N ILE A 343 -0.17 13.00 11.55
CA ILE A 343 -0.36 14.07 12.54
C ILE A 343 -1.84 14.47 12.54
N PRO A 344 -2.62 14.20 13.62
CA PRO A 344 -3.98 14.75 13.73
C PRO A 344 -3.94 16.28 13.67
N GLN A 345 -4.92 16.88 12.98
CA GLN A 345 -4.97 18.35 12.85
C GLN A 345 -4.86 19.04 14.20
N GLY A 346 -3.84 19.88 14.36
CA GLY A 346 -3.57 20.64 15.58
C GLY A 346 -2.91 19.84 16.70
N ALA A 347 -2.50 18.59 16.47
CA ALA A 347 -1.80 17.80 17.50
C ALA A 347 -0.35 18.26 17.68
N ARG A 348 0.10 18.37 18.94
CA ARG A 348 1.44 18.84 19.29
C ARG A 348 2.38 17.72 19.72
N ASN A 349 1.85 16.64 20.34
CA ASN A 349 2.62 15.50 20.86
C ASN A 349 1.94 14.15 20.60
N LEU A 350 1.06 14.07 19.60
CA LEU A 350 0.33 12.86 19.22
C LEU A 350 0.56 12.53 17.75
N LEU A 351 1.05 11.33 17.48
CA LEU A 351 1.09 10.72 16.14
C LEU A 351 0.14 9.53 16.07
N VAL A 352 -0.41 9.27 14.89
CA VAL A 352 -1.21 8.08 14.60
C VAL A 352 -0.51 7.26 13.52
N ALA A 353 -0.14 6.03 13.85
CA ALA A 353 0.54 5.12 12.92
C ALA A 353 -0.31 3.88 12.63
N GLY A 354 -0.29 3.46 11.37
CA GLY A 354 -1.06 2.28 10.93
C GLY A 354 -2.35 2.65 10.22
N ARG A 355 -3.36 1.75 10.25
CA ARG A 355 -4.61 1.92 9.49
C ARG A 355 -5.49 3.09 9.95
N GLY A 356 -5.20 3.69 11.09
CA GLY A 356 -5.85 4.89 11.60
C GLY A 356 -5.28 6.20 11.03
N ALA A 357 -4.19 6.16 10.28
CA ALA A 357 -3.62 7.34 9.63
C ALA A 357 -4.58 7.93 8.58
N SER A 358 -4.35 9.19 8.24
CA SER A 358 -5.23 10.00 7.41
C SER A 358 -5.12 9.64 5.93
N GLY A 359 -6.19 9.13 5.39
CA GLY A 359 -6.34 8.87 3.96
C GLY A 359 -7.81 8.66 3.62
N ASP A 360 -8.19 8.85 2.37
CA ASP A 360 -9.50 8.39 1.93
C ASP A 360 -9.60 6.86 2.01
N GLN A 361 -10.79 6.32 1.89
CA GLN A 361 -11.03 4.90 2.09
C GLN A 361 -10.27 4.02 1.08
N THR A 362 -10.16 4.48 -0.16
CA THR A 362 -9.50 3.77 -1.24
C THR A 362 -7.97 3.74 -1.03
N ALA A 363 -7.36 4.89 -0.75
CA ALA A 363 -5.94 4.98 -0.43
C ALA A 363 -5.60 4.15 0.81
N MET A 364 -6.42 4.24 1.88
CA MET A 364 -6.24 3.46 3.09
C MET A 364 -6.29 1.95 2.81
N SER A 365 -7.11 1.50 1.89
CA SER A 365 -7.17 0.07 1.53
C SER A 365 -5.85 -0.49 1.03
N ALA A 366 -4.98 0.36 0.47
CA ALA A 366 -3.64 -0.01 0.01
C ALA A 366 -2.59 0.07 1.13
N PHE A 367 -2.54 1.16 1.91
CA PHE A 367 -1.45 1.36 2.88
C PHE A 367 -1.65 0.68 4.24
N ARG A 368 -2.81 0.08 4.53
CA ARG A 368 -3.10 -0.59 5.82
C ARG A 368 -2.39 -1.92 6.05
N VAL A 369 -1.65 -2.43 5.05
CA VAL A 369 -0.96 -3.72 5.15
C VAL A 369 0.27 -3.67 6.07
N MET A 370 0.64 -4.82 6.65
CA MET A 370 1.63 -4.85 7.75
C MET A 370 3.01 -4.31 7.40
N THR A 371 3.49 -4.51 6.18
CA THR A 371 4.78 -3.98 5.74
C THR A 371 4.80 -2.47 5.67
N VAL A 372 3.70 -1.86 5.26
CA VAL A 372 3.55 -0.40 5.16
C VAL A 372 3.35 0.22 6.53
N VAL A 373 2.45 -0.35 7.36
CA VAL A 373 2.23 0.18 8.72
C VAL A 373 3.44 -0.02 9.62
N ALA A 374 4.30 -1.02 9.35
CA ALA A 374 5.58 -1.18 10.03
C ALA A 374 6.55 -0.04 9.71
N GLN A 375 6.58 0.41 8.45
CA GLN A 375 7.34 1.60 8.05
C GLN A 375 6.81 2.87 8.73
N MET A 376 5.48 3.07 8.71
CA MET A 376 4.84 4.20 9.38
C MET A 376 5.14 4.21 10.89
N GLY A 377 5.05 3.05 11.55
CA GLY A 377 5.39 2.92 12.96
C GLY A 377 6.84 3.27 13.24
N PHE A 378 7.76 2.75 12.45
CA PHE A 378 9.19 3.05 12.57
C PHE A 378 9.48 4.55 12.42
N ALA A 379 8.86 5.19 11.44
CA ALA A 379 8.95 6.64 11.26
C ALA A 379 8.37 7.43 12.43
N ALA A 380 7.20 7.02 12.94
CA ALA A 380 6.59 7.65 14.12
C ALA A 380 7.47 7.54 15.37
N GLY A 381 8.13 6.40 15.56
CA GLY A 381 9.07 6.19 16.64
C GLY A 381 10.28 7.12 16.57
N HIS A 382 10.89 7.27 15.40
CA HIS A 382 11.99 8.21 15.18
C HIS A 382 11.54 9.67 15.35
N ALA A 383 10.34 10.03 14.86
CA ALA A 383 9.78 11.37 15.04
C ALA A 383 9.55 11.70 16.52
N ALA A 384 8.94 10.78 17.28
CA ALA A 384 8.75 10.94 18.72
C ALA A 384 10.10 11.05 19.46
N ARG A 385 11.09 10.22 19.10
CA ARG A 385 12.44 10.30 19.68
C ARG A 385 13.09 11.65 19.42
N GLN A 386 13.00 12.16 18.19
CA GLN A 386 13.56 13.49 17.86
C GLN A 386 12.90 14.59 18.71
N CYS A 387 11.56 14.55 18.89
CA CYS A 387 10.86 15.50 19.75
C CYS A 387 11.28 15.39 21.21
N LEU A 388 11.46 14.16 21.73
CA LEU A 388 11.89 13.94 23.10
C LEU A 388 13.34 14.42 23.35
N GLU A 389 14.26 14.14 22.42
CA GLU A 389 15.69 14.52 22.52
C GLU A 389 15.89 16.03 22.39
N ARG A 390 15.10 16.69 21.55
CA ARG A 390 15.20 18.15 21.31
C ARG A 390 14.25 18.96 22.19
N ASP A 391 13.42 18.32 22.99
CA ASP A 391 12.35 18.94 23.78
C ASP A 391 11.45 19.87 22.95
N CYS A 392 11.03 19.36 21.79
CA CYS A 392 10.23 20.12 20.83
C CYS A 392 8.89 19.42 20.52
N GLU A 393 8.02 20.11 19.81
CA GLU A 393 6.72 19.63 19.36
C GLU A 393 6.78 19.20 17.89
N LEU A 394 5.71 18.52 17.42
CA LEU A 394 5.62 18.00 16.05
C LEU A 394 5.84 19.07 14.97
N ALA A 395 5.38 20.31 15.21
CA ALA A 395 5.55 21.41 14.26
C ALA A 395 7.04 21.83 14.05
N ALA A 396 7.92 21.44 14.97
CA ALA A 396 9.36 21.76 14.91
C ALA A 396 10.22 20.56 14.51
N ILE A 397 9.61 19.48 13.98
CA ILE A 397 10.35 18.32 13.49
C ILE A 397 11.27 18.73 12.32
N ASP A 398 12.53 18.31 12.42
CA ASP A 398 13.46 18.31 11.32
C ASP A 398 13.18 17.12 10.41
N VAL A 399 12.41 17.36 9.35
CA VAL A 399 11.98 16.31 8.41
C VAL A 399 13.17 15.66 7.70
N ALA A 400 14.18 16.44 7.28
CA ALA A 400 15.36 15.90 6.61
C ALA A 400 16.18 15.01 7.54
N GLY A 401 16.38 15.45 8.80
CA GLY A 401 17.03 14.64 9.82
C GLY A 401 16.25 13.37 10.14
N LEU A 402 14.91 13.44 10.19
CA LEU A 402 14.03 12.27 10.37
C LEU A 402 14.18 11.27 9.21
N GLN A 403 14.12 11.74 7.97
CA GLN A 403 14.33 10.91 6.78
C GLN A 403 15.71 10.24 6.80
N GLY A 404 16.76 10.98 7.20
CA GLY A 404 18.10 10.43 7.37
C GLY A 404 18.14 9.30 8.42
N GLN A 405 17.45 9.45 9.55
CA GLN A 405 17.35 8.40 10.59
C GLN A 405 16.58 7.17 10.09
N ILE A 406 15.48 7.38 9.36
CA ILE A 406 14.66 6.30 8.75
C ILE A 406 15.53 5.48 7.79
N VAL A 407 16.25 6.14 6.88
CA VAL A 407 17.12 5.48 5.90
C VAL A 407 18.29 4.78 6.58
N ALA A 408 18.95 5.42 7.55
CA ALA A 408 20.00 4.78 8.36
C ALA A 408 19.49 3.56 9.13
N GLY A 409 18.20 3.53 9.48
CA GLY A 409 17.50 2.40 10.08
C GLY A 409 17.11 1.29 9.12
N GLY A 410 17.50 1.38 7.84
CA GLY A 410 17.31 0.33 6.83
C GLY A 410 16.00 0.40 6.05
N GLN A 411 15.20 1.44 6.24
CA GLN A 411 13.98 1.68 5.46
C GLN A 411 14.30 2.52 4.23
N SER A 412 13.90 2.07 3.05
CA SER A 412 14.10 2.85 1.83
C SER A 412 12.94 3.82 1.59
N LEU A 413 13.29 5.07 1.29
CA LEU A 413 12.36 6.09 0.80
C LEU A 413 12.57 6.38 -0.70
N ASP A 414 13.57 5.79 -1.32
CA ASP A 414 13.86 5.95 -2.74
C ASP A 414 13.01 5.00 -3.57
N LEU A 415 12.09 5.56 -4.38
CA LEU A 415 11.18 4.80 -5.23
C LEU A 415 11.91 3.99 -6.31
N SER A 416 13.14 4.38 -6.69
CA SER A 416 13.93 3.62 -7.68
C SER A 416 14.34 2.24 -7.18
N HIS A 417 14.37 2.04 -5.87
CA HIS A 417 14.66 0.74 -5.25
C HIS A 417 13.53 -0.29 -5.39
N TYR A 418 12.36 0.12 -5.87
CA TYR A 418 11.15 -0.72 -5.94
C TYR A 418 10.73 -1.04 -7.38
N GLY A 419 11.68 -1.04 -8.32
CA GLY A 419 11.40 -1.27 -9.74
C GLY A 419 10.64 -2.56 -10.03
N GLU A 420 10.88 -3.62 -9.26
CA GLU A 420 10.17 -4.90 -9.38
C GLU A 420 8.69 -4.85 -8.97
N TYR A 421 8.28 -3.80 -8.25
CA TYR A 421 6.87 -3.55 -7.86
C TYR A 421 6.15 -2.60 -8.80
N LEU A 422 6.77 -2.18 -9.89
CA LEU A 422 6.10 -1.38 -10.92
C LEU A 422 5.02 -2.22 -11.60
N ARG A 423 3.77 -1.87 -11.37
CA ARG A 423 2.58 -2.61 -11.83
C ARG A 423 1.75 -1.81 -12.84
N CYS A 424 1.88 -0.50 -12.80
CA CYS A 424 1.39 0.40 -13.80
C CYS A 424 2.56 0.86 -14.65
N ASP A 425 2.31 1.14 -15.93
CA ASP A 425 3.34 1.70 -16.82
C ASP A 425 3.59 3.17 -16.44
N LEU A 426 4.20 3.42 -15.28
CA LEU A 426 4.58 4.78 -14.86
C LEU A 426 5.63 5.38 -15.77
N PHE A 427 6.47 4.51 -16.34
CA PHE A 427 7.40 4.84 -17.40
C PHE A 427 7.41 3.70 -18.39
N THR A 428 6.79 3.94 -19.53
CA THR A 428 6.94 3.09 -20.68
C THR A 428 7.69 3.88 -21.74
N HIS A 429 8.83 3.35 -22.19
CA HIS A 429 9.56 3.88 -23.31
C HIS A 429 9.80 2.74 -24.29
N GLU A 430 8.98 2.67 -25.33
CA GLU A 430 8.92 1.53 -26.23
C GLU A 430 9.10 1.97 -27.68
N VAL A 431 9.55 1.05 -28.52
CA VAL A 431 9.42 1.19 -29.97
C VAL A 431 8.00 0.78 -30.34
N ALA A 432 7.15 1.76 -30.65
CA ALA A 432 5.78 1.51 -31.08
C ALA A 432 5.73 0.92 -32.50
N CYS A 433 6.65 1.37 -33.34
CA CYS A 433 6.82 0.85 -34.70
C CYS A 433 8.28 1.09 -35.15
N ALA A 434 8.98 0.03 -35.50
CA ALA A 434 10.28 0.18 -36.16
C ALA A 434 10.10 0.90 -37.50
N ALA A 435 11.11 1.68 -37.94
CA ALA A 435 11.05 2.34 -39.22
C ALA A 435 10.71 1.32 -40.33
N PRO A 436 9.60 1.51 -41.04
CA PRO A 436 9.30 0.62 -42.19
C PRO A 436 10.46 0.68 -43.16
N ALA A 437 10.91 -0.45 -43.67
CA ALA A 437 11.97 -0.49 -44.67
C ALA A 437 11.54 0.34 -45.90
N GLY A 438 12.15 1.52 -46.10
CA GLY A 438 11.82 2.45 -47.16
C GLY A 438 10.91 3.64 -46.80
N ALA A 439 10.44 3.78 -45.57
CA ALA A 439 9.68 4.97 -45.14
C ALA A 439 10.64 6.12 -44.81
N THR A 440 10.62 7.17 -45.61
CA THR A 440 11.57 8.29 -45.51
C THR A 440 11.11 9.44 -44.62
N ALA A 441 9.85 9.48 -44.20
CA ALA A 441 9.38 10.49 -43.25
C ALA A 441 8.01 10.14 -42.63
N VAL A 442 7.78 10.62 -41.42
CA VAL A 442 6.51 10.64 -40.70
C VAL A 442 6.01 12.08 -40.64
N ALA A 443 4.76 12.31 -40.99
CA ALA A 443 4.11 13.62 -40.85
C ALA A 443 2.79 13.46 -40.12
N ASN A 444 2.30 14.54 -39.47
CA ASN A 444 1.03 14.56 -38.75
C ASN A 444 0.86 13.38 -37.77
N LEU A 445 1.76 13.32 -36.83
CA LEU A 445 1.72 12.33 -35.76
C LEU A 445 0.57 12.62 -34.77
N ALA A 446 -0.19 11.60 -34.43
CA ALA A 446 -1.29 11.72 -33.48
C ALA A 446 -1.31 10.52 -32.52
N ILE A 447 -1.77 10.75 -31.31
CA ILE A 447 -1.99 9.73 -30.30
C ILE A 447 -3.37 9.90 -29.67
N SER A 448 -4.05 8.79 -29.43
CA SER A 448 -5.33 8.77 -28.70
C SER A 448 -5.38 7.57 -27.76
N GLN A 449 -6.20 7.67 -26.72
CA GLN A 449 -6.45 6.58 -25.79
C GLN A 449 -7.93 6.20 -25.82
N GLN A 450 -8.23 4.92 -26.00
CA GLN A 450 -9.56 4.38 -25.85
C GLN A 450 -9.79 3.80 -24.45
N ARG A 451 -11.06 3.47 -24.14
CA ARG A 451 -11.41 2.74 -22.92
C ARG A 451 -10.56 1.46 -22.82
N ASN A 452 -10.10 1.11 -21.62
CA ASN A 452 -9.22 -0.04 -21.31
C ASN A 452 -7.72 0.15 -21.62
N ALA A 453 -7.20 1.38 -21.48
CA ALA A 453 -5.78 1.68 -21.66
C ALA A 453 -5.17 1.25 -23.01
N CYS A 454 -6.00 1.16 -24.05
CA CYS A 454 -5.54 0.92 -25.40
C CYS A 454 -5.09 2.25 -26.03
N PHE A 455 -3.83 2.34 -26.45
CA PHE A 455 -3.31 3.50 -27.15
C PHE A 455 -3.31 3.26 -28.66
N HIS A 456 -3.71 4.27 -29.41
CA HIS A 456 -3.67 4.29 -30.86
C HIS A 456 -2.71 5.39 -31.29
N ILE A 457 -1.74 5.06 -32.11
CA ILE A 457 -0.85 6.02 -32.75
C ILE A 457 -1.15 5.96 -34.25
N ALA A 458 -1.37 7.12 -34.85
CA ALA A 458 -1.56 7.24 -36.26
C ALA A 458 -0.64 8.32 -36.86
N TRP A 459 -0.24 8.15 -38.10
CA TRP A 459 0.61 9.08 -38.81
C TRP A 459 0.31 9.08 -40.30
N ARG A 460 0.70 10.15 -40.98
CA ARG A 460 0.61 10.28 -42.44
C ARG A 460 2.01 10.21 -43.04
N GLU A 461 2.14 9.51 -44.18
CA GLU A 461 3.34 9.60 -44.98
C GLU A 461 3.38 10.96 -45.70
N PRO A 462 4.56 11.59 -45.90
CA PRO A 462 4.65 12.85 -46.61
C PRO A 462 4.19 12.74 -48.07
N ALA A 463 3.65 13.82 -48.62
CA ALA A 463 3.00 13.88 -49.92
C ALA A 463 3.94 13.68 -51.16
N ALA A 464 5.21 13.37 -50.97
CA ALA A 464 6.21 13.31 -52.02
C ALA A 464 6.36 11.94 -52.71
N THR A 465 5.57 10.92 -52.34
CA THR A 465 5.65 9.57 -52.91
C THR A 465 4.43 9.24 -53.75
N THR A 466 4.64 8.82 -54.99
CA THR A 466 3.60 8.22 -55.85
C THR A 466 3.60 6.69 -55.67
N PRO A 467 2.53 6.05 -55.20
CA PRO A 467 1.13 6.48 -55.10
C PRO A 467 0.81 7.24 -53.80
N PRO A 468 -0.45 7.79 -53.63
CA PRO A 468 -0.76 8.80 -52.63
C PRO A 468 -0.46 8.33 -51.22
N SER A 469 0.05 9.29 -50.43
CA SER A 469 0.35 9.14 -49.01
C SER A 469 -0.71 8.39 -48.23
N GLY A 470 -0.36 7.29 -47.61
CA GLY A 470 -1.27 6.50 -46.75
C GLY A 470 -1.33 7.00 -45.32
N ILE A 471 -2.44 6.77 -44.66
CA ILE A 471 -2.56 6.93 -43.22
C ILE A 471 -2.33 5.56 -42.60
N TRP A 472 -1.47 5.53 -41.63
CA TRP A 472 -1.09 4.32 -40.91
C TRP A 472 -1.46 4.40 -39.45
N ARG A 473 -1.78 3.26 -38.84
CA ARG A 473 -2.10 3.14 -37.43
C ARG A 473 -1.45 1.91 -36.81
N VAL A 474 -0.99 2.06 -35.57
CA VAL A 474 -0.63 0.96 -34.66
C VAL A 474 -1.44 1.08 -33.39
N GLU A 475 -1.72 -0.05 -32.76
CA GLU A 475 -2.48 -0.13 -31.53
C GLU A 475 -1.64 -0.84 -30.46
N ARG A 476 -1.68 -0.31 -29.22
CA ARG A 476 -1.09 -0.95 -28.05
C ARG A 476 -2.19 -1.57 -27.21
N ARG A 477 -2.22 -2.91 -27.14
CA ARG A 477 -3.12 -3.67 -26.27
C ARG A 477 -2.30 -4.61 -25.42
N GLU A 478 -2.63 -4.72 -24.14
CA GLU A 478 -1.96 -5.65 -23.21
C GLU A 478 -0.42 -5.56 -23.26
N LYS A 479 0.12 -4.35 -23.37
CA LYS A 479 1.57 -4.06 -23.47
C LYS A 479 2.25 -4.51 -24.77
N GLN A 480 1.48 -4.87 -25.79
CA GLN A 480 2.00 -5.25 -27.10
C GLN A 480 1.50 -4.31 -28.20
N TRP A 481 2.38 -3.94 -29.13
CA TRP A 481 2.05 -3.15 -30.31
C TRP A 481 1.66 -4.05 -31.47
N SER A 482 0.59 -3.66 -32.18
CA SER A 482 0.18 -4.33 -33.41
C SER A 482 1.17 -4.04 -34.53
N ALA A 483 1.15 -4.86 -35.60
CA ALA A 483 1.75 -4.47 -36.87
C ALA A 483 1.06 -3.20 -37.40
N PRO A 484 1.77 -2.32 -38.13
CA PRO A 484 1.19 -1.17 -38.81
C PRO A 484 0.09 -1.58 -39.79
N ALA A 485 -1.06 -0.94 -39.70
CA ALA A 485 -2.19 -1.15 -40.59
C ALA A 485 -2.55 0.16 -41.30
N ARG A 486 -2.80 0.09 -42.63
CA ARG A 486 -3.29 1.23 -43.39
C ARG A 486 -4.77 1.47 -43.08
N VAL A 487 -5.16 2.71 -42.81
CA VAL A 487 -6.54 3.09 -42.52
C VAL A 487 -7.10 4.05 -43.54
N ALA A 488 -8.42 4.21 -43.59
CA ALA A 488 -9.10 5.07 -44.55
C ALA A 488 -8.85 6.56 -44.28
N GLU A 489 -8.96 7.40 -45.31
CA GLU A 489 -8.80 8.85 -45.19
C GLU A 489 -9.80 9.48 -44.20
N SER A 490 -11.00 8.89 -44.06
CA SER A 490 -12.01 9.31 -43.09
C SER A 490 -11.60 9.03 -41.65
N GLU A 491 -10.58 8.23 -41.44
CA GLU A 491 -9.98 7.92 -40.11
C GLU A 491 -8.69 8.70 -39.88
N ALA A 492 -8.42 9.73 -40.69
CA ALA A 492 -7.24 10.57 -40.53
C ALA A 492 -7.25 11.21 -39.16
N PRO A 493 -6.18 11.04 -38.36
CA PRO A 493 -6.11 11.72 -37.06
C PRO A 493 -5.95 13.23 -37.28
N GLU A 494 -6.59 14.02 -36.44
CA GLU A 494 -6.18 15.42 -36.28
C GLU A 494 -4.71 15.45 -35.82
N PRO A 495 -3.93 16.47 -36.23
CA PRO A 495 -2.56 16.62 -35.75
C PRO A 495 -2.55 16.59 -34.20
N GLY A 496 -1.65 15.80 -33.63
CA GLY A 496 -1.59 15.66 -32.17
C GLY A 496 -1.18 16.98 -31.50
N ASN A 497 -1.74 17.24 -30.35
CA ASN A 497 -1.37 18.38 -29.52
C ASN A 497 0.03 18.16 -28.94
N THR A 498 0.83 19.24 -28.91
CA THR A 498 2.12 19.26 -28.18
C THR A 498 1.95 19.70 -26.75
N SER A 499 0.75 20.15 -26.34
CA SER A 499 0.43 20.53 -24.97
C SER A 499 -0.96 20.07 -24.59
N VAL A 500 -1.14 19.72 -23.30
CA VAL A 500 -2.40 19.20 -22.74
C VAL A 500 -2.66 19.76 -21.36
N ALA A 501 -3.93 19.92 -21.01
CA ALA A 501 -4.34 20.19 -19.64
C ALA A 501 -4.37 18.86 -18.84
N LEU A 502 -3.86 18.91 -17.62
CA LEU A 502 -3.88 17.81 -16.67
C LEU A 502 -5.15 17.88 -15.81
N ASP A 503 -5.54 16.76 -15.20
CA ASP A 503 -6.75 16.68 -14.35
C ASP A 503 -6.70 17.59 -13.12
N ASP A 504 -5.52 18.06 -12.71
CA ASP A 504 -5.30 18.96 -11.57
C ASP A 504 -5.20 20.45 -11.96
N GLY A 505 -5.49 20.78 -13.23
CA GLY A 505 -5.49 22.16 -13.74
C GLY A 505 -4.14 22.66 -14.23
N ARG A 506 -3.04 21.89 -14.06
CA ARG A 506 -1.75 22.24 -14.67
C ARG A 506 -1.76 22.00 -16.18
N LEU A 507 -0.87 22.66 -16.89
CA LEU A 507 -0.58 22.39 -18.30
C LEU A 507 0.75 21.65 -18.43
N ALA A 508 0.82 20.71 -19.34
CA ALA A 508 2.06 20.07 -19.77
C ALA A 508 2.28 20.26 -21.26
N ARG A 509 3.52 20.50 -21.69
CA ARG A 509 3.88 20.53 -23.11
C ARG A 509 5.11 19.67 -23.36
N ALA A 510 5.16 19.08 -24.54
CA ALA A 510 6.30 18.31 -25.02
C ALA A 510 6.88 18.98 -26.27
N GLU A 511 8.20 19.11 -26.31
CA GLU A 511 8.92 19.65 -27.48
C GLU A 511 10.22 18.87 -27.70
N ILE A 512 10.69 18.88 -28.95
CA ILE A 512 12.02 18.37 -29.29
C ILE A 512 12.92 19.58 -29.51
N ASP A 513 13.87 19.78 -28.58
CA ASP A 513 14.88 20.82 -28.65
C ASP A 513 16.26 20.20 -28.75
N SER A 514 17.03 20.61 -29.78
CA SER A 514 18.39 20.13 -30.02
C SER A 514 18.53 18.61 -30.05
N GLY A 515 17.50 17.90 -30.55
CA GLY A 515 17.46 16.44 -30.64
C GLY A 515 17.09 15.73 -29.34
N ALA A 516 16.64 16.46 -28.32
CA ALA A 516 16.15 15.90 -27.08
C ALA A 516 14.64 16.18 -26.91
N LEU A 517 13.88 15.14 -26.57
CA LEU A 517 12.47 15.28 -26.16
C LEU A 517 12.43 15.81 -24.74
N ARG A 518 11.78 16.96 -24.56
CA ARG A 518 11.60 17.62 -23.28
C ARG A 518 10.14 17.78 -22.95
N ILE A 519 9.83 17.80 -21.67
CA ILE A 519 8.52 18.15 -21.14
C ILE A 519 8.63 19.30 -20.15
N ASP A 520 7.77 20.31 -20.31
CA ASP A 520 7.60 21.42 -19.39
C ASP A 520 6.23 21.35 -18.74
N VAL A 521 6.11 21.87 -17.53
CA VAL A 521 4.85 21.94 -16.81
C VAL A 521 4.62 23.36 -16.31
N SER A 522 3.39 23.85 -16.47
CA SER A 522 2.93 25.14 -15.97
C SER A 522 1.84 24.96 -14.93
N ALA A 523 1.90 25.73 -13.85
CA ALA A 523 0.87 25.76 -12.81
C ALA A 523 0.01 27.04 -12.84
N ASP A 524 0.23 27.93 -13.82
CA ASP A 524 -0.37 29.25 -13.96
C ASP A 524 -0.91 29.51 -15.38
N ASP A 525 -1.61 28.55 -15.93
CA ASP A 525 -2.23 28.61 -17.26
C ASP A 525 -1.25 28.94 -18.40
N GLY A 526 0.00 28.51 -18.29
CA GLY A 526 1.02 28.71 -19.33
C GLY A 526 1.74 30.04 -19.27
N VAL A 527 1.54 30.84 -18.22
CA VAL A 527 2.26 32.12 -18.03
C VAL A 527 3.73 31.87 -17.73
N THR A 528 4.00 30.92 -16.82
CA THR A 528 5.36 30.45 -16.55
C THR A 528 5.45 28.91 -16.73
N TRP A 529 6.60 28.47 -17.18
CA TRP A 529 6.87 27.05 -17.40
C TRP A 529 8.05 26.59 -16.56
N SER A 530 7.96 25.37 -16.03
CA SER A 530 9.10 24.72 -15.39
C SER A 530 10.24 24.59 -16.40
N ARG A 531 11.46 24.44 -15.89
CA ARG A 531 12.60 24.12 -16.75
C ARG A 531 12.41 22.73 -17.34
N GLY A 532 12.55 22.60 -18.68
CA GLY A 532 12.31 21.38 -19.43
C GLY A 532 13.05 20.16 -18.88
N TYR A 533 12.31 19.09 -18.62
CA TYR A 533 12.84 17.78 -18.23
C TYR A 533 13.10 16.95 -19.48
N GLU A 534 14.33 16.49 -19.67
CA GLU A 534 14.69 15.64 -20.80
C GLU A 534 14.16 14.22 -20.56
N LEU A 535 13.30 13.74 -21.47
CA LEU A 535 12.72 12.41 -21.45
C LEU A 535 13.45 11.41 -22.34
N ALA A 536 14.01 11.89 -23.45
CA ALA A 536 14.75 11.09 -24.41
C ALA A 536 15.74 11.95 -25.17
N SER A 537 16.82 11.35 -25.63
CA SER A 537 17.81 11.90 -26.55
C SER A 537 17.68 11.26 -27.94
N ALA A 538 18.41 11.77 -28.91
CA ALA A 538 18.42 11.23 -30.29
C ALA A 538 17.02 11.22 -30.95
N CYS A 539 16.28 12.35 -30.87
CA CYS A 539 14.98 12.53 -31.48
C CYS A 539 15.08 13.26 -32.83
N ALA A 540 14.19 12.92 -33.75
CA ALA A 540 14.09 13.59 -35.04
C ALA A 540 13.47 14.98 -34.90
N ALA A 541 14.24 16.04 -34.99
CA ALA A 541 13.78 17.42 -34.79
C ALA A 541 12.74 17.91 -35.83
N ALA A 542 12.63 17.21 -36.97
CA ALA A 542 11.71 17.59 -38.05
C ALA A 542 10.25 17.20 -37.80
N VAL A 543 9.96 16.40 -36.78
CA VAL A 543 8.62 15.90 -36.48
C VAL A 543 8.24 16.30 -35.03
N SER A 544 7.21 17.13 -34.94
CA SER A 544 6.69 17.50 -33.60
C SER A 544 6.15 16.28 -32.87
N PRO A 545 6.41 16.13 -31.55
CA PRO A 545 5.80 15.08 -30.77
C PRO A 545 4.29 15.30 -30.63
N ALA A 546 3.53 14.23 -30.44
CA ALA A 546 2.12 14.32 -30.09
C ALA A 546 1.90 13.81 -28.67
N MET A 547 1.05 14.51 -27.89
CA MET A 547 0.82 14.24 -26.47
C MET A 547 -0.66 14.22 -26.14
N ILE A 548 -1.04 13.36 -25.21
CA ILE A 548 -2.35 13.35 -24.56
C ILE A 548 -2.20 13.27 -23.05
N ALA A 549 -3.13 13.88 -22.32
CA ALA A 549 -3.30 13.60 -20.90
C ALA A 549 -3.87 12.20 -20.70
N THR A 550 -3.39 11.51 -19.68
CA THR A 550 -3.89 10.21 -19.27
C THR A 550 -4.29 10.28 -17.79
N ARG A 551 -5.05 9.32 -17.32
CA ARG A 551 -5.48 9.27 -15.92
C ARG A 551 -4.30 9.30 -14.91
N THR A 552 -3.10 8.90 -15.32
CA THR A 552 -1.93 8.78 -14.44
C THR A 552 -0.78 9.71 -14.83
N GLY A 553 -0.97 10.61 -15.80
CA GLY A 553 0.07 11.51 -16.27
C GLY A 553 -0.10 11.89 -17.73
N VAL A 554 0.92 11.67 -18.57
CA VAL A 554 0.89 11.95 -20.00
C VAL A 554 1.41 10.78 -20.81
N ALA A 555 0.88 10.63 -22.03
CA ALA A 555 1.44 9.76 -23.06
C ALA A 555 1.92 10.61 -24.23
N ILE A 556 3.13 10.33 -24.70
CA ILE A 556 3.80 11.07 -25.76
C ILE A 556 4.26 10.08 -26.83
N VAL A 557 4.05 10.42 -28.08
CA VAL A 557 4.65 9.72 -29.22
C VAL A 557 5.56 10.68 -29.97
N TYR A 558 6.71 10.20 -30.41
CA TYR A 558 7.70 10.96 -31.15
C TYR A 558 8.47 10.04 -32.11
N VAL A 559 9.28 10.63 -32.97
CA VAL A 559 10.13 9.90 -33.92
C VAL A 559 11.58 10.01 -33.46
N ASP A 560 12.31 8.89 -33.39
CA ASP A 560 13.74 8.92 -33.11
C ASP A 560 14.58 9.26 -34.37
N ASP A 561 15.88 9.45 -34.22
CA ASP A 561 16.82 9.78 -35.28
C ASP A 561 16.96 8.68 -36.37
N ARG A 562 16.48 7.46 -36.06
CA ARG A 562 16.43 6.32 -36.98
C ARG A 562 15.09 6.19 -37.71
N GLY A 563 14.16 7.11 -37.45
CA GLY A 563 12.83 7.12 -38.05
C GLY A 563 11.83 6.17 -37.43
N SER A 564 12.15 5.57 -36.26
CA SER A 564 11.21 4.71 -35.53
C SER A 564 10.26 5.53 -34.69
N LEU A 565 8.99 5.12 -34.62
CA LEU A 565 8.00 5.68 -33.70
C LEU A 565 8.29 5.18 -32.30
N ARG A 566 8.48 6.13 -31.40
CA ARG A 566 8.69 5.88 -29.98
C ARG A 566 7.46 6.31 -29.20
N PHE A 567 7.13 5.53 -28.19
CA PHE A 567 6.06 5.80 -27.26
C PHE A 567 6.64 5.98 -25.86
N TRP A 568 6.28 7.09 -25.23
CA TRP A 568 6.61 7.36 -23.84
C TRP A 568 5.31 7.59 -23.05
N HIS A 569 5.18 6.98 -21.88
CA HIS A 569 4.07 7.17 -20.96
C HIS A 569 4.59 7.27 -19.54
N GLY A 570 4.14 8.25 -18.77
CA GLY A 570 4.60 8.42 -17.41
C GLY A 570 3.86 9.47 -16.60
N SER A 571 4.13 9.47 -15.28
CA SER A 571 3.57 10.42 -14.33
C SER A 571 4.35 11.73 -14.35
N ILE A 572 3.62 12.86 -14.39
CA ILE A 572 4.21 14.21 -14.30
C ILE A 572 4.91 14.41 -12.94
N GLU A 573 4.35 13.94 -11.86
CA GLU A 573 4.94 14.08 -10.53
C GLU A 573 6.31 13.41 -10.45
N ARG A 574 6.49 12.28 -11.09
CA ARG A 574 7.80 11.63 -11.20
C ARG A 574 8.79 12.43 -12.02
N ILE A 575 8.34 13.06 -13.08
CA ILE A 575 9.19 13.96 -13.89
C ILE A 575 9.65 15.14 -13.03
N LEU A 576 8.75 15.73 -12.24
CA LEU A 576 9.06 16.88 -11.40
C LEU A 576 9.90 16.53 -10.16
N GLY A 577 9.79 15.33 -9.64
CA GLY A 577 10.40 14.91 -8.36
C GLY A 577 11.71 14.15 -8.48
N VAL A 578 12.03 13.61 -9.64
CA VAL A 578 13.29 12.88 -9.87
C VAL A 578 14.22 13.79 -10.66
N ASN A 579 15.34 14.20 -10.04
CA ASN A 579 16.50 14.66 -10.79
C ASN A 579 16.98 13.48 -11.63
N PHE A 580 16.50 13.36 -12.86
CA PHE A 580 17.05 12.46 -13.86
C PHE A 580 18.43 12.98 -14.31
N ALA A 581 19.41 12.97 -13.40
CA ALA A 581 20.79 12.90 -13.79
C ALA A 581 21.11 11.43 -14.13
N PRO A 582 21.74 11.17 -15.13
CA PRO A 582 21.51 10.69 -16.49
C PRO A 582 21.07 9.22 -16.53
N ALA A 583 19.79 8.95 -16.46
CA ALA A 583 19.24 7.64 -16.83
C ALA A 583 19.17 7.44 -18.36
N ALA A 584 19.54 8.43 -19.15
CA ALA A 584 19.63 8.33 -20.62
C ALA A 584 20.51 7.18 -21.10
N THR A 585 21.53 6.78 -20.32
CA THR A 585 22.41 5.65 -20.64
C THR A 585 21.83 4.28 -20.27
N ARG A 586 20.74 4.19 -19.49
CA ARG A 586 20.13 2.90 -19.14
C ARG A 586 18.87 2.55 -19.94
N LEU A 587 18.25 3.51 -20.61
CA LEU A 587 17.05 3.28 -21.41
C LEU A 587 17.36 2.87 -22.86
N ASP A 588 18.58 3.07 -23.33
CA ASP A 588 19.03 2.69 -24.69
C ASP A 588 19.72 1.31 -24.76
N ALA A 589 19.81 0.55 -23.66
CA ALA A 589 20.29 -0.82 -23.71
C ALA A 589 19.17 -1.72 -24.28
N PRO A 590 19.45 -2.49 -25.35
CA PRO A 590 18.48 -3.44 -25.88
C PRO A 590 18.15 -4.52 -24.81
N PRO A 591 16.97 -5.12 -24.83
CA PRO A 591 16.52 -6.09 -23.84
C PRO A 591 17.23 -7.46 -23.88
N ASP A 592 18.30 -7.61 -24.63
CA ASP A 592 19.04 -8.87 -24.79
C ASP A 592 20.42 -8.78 -24.15
N GLU A 593 20.49 -8.97 -22.83
CA GLU A 593 21.58 -9.67 -22.16
C GLU A 593 21.23 -9.95 -20.70
N VAL A 594 20.19 -10.77 -20.47
CA VAL A 594 20.10 -11.57 -19.25
C VAL A 594 20.99 -12.80 -19.48
N GLN A 595 22.24 -12.71 -19.16
CA GLN A 595 23.14 -13.86 -19.12
C GLN A 595 22.53 -14.95 -18.23
N LYS A 596 22.23 -16.08 -18.89
CA LYS A 596 22.01 -17.37 -18.26
C LYS A 596 23.31 -17.79 -17.55
N THR A 597 23.47 -17.48 -16.29
CA THR A 597 24.42 -18.18 -15.43
C THR A 597 23.78 -19.50 -15.03
N GLN A 598 24.19 -20.55 -15.72
CA GLN A 598 23.95 -21.92 -15.30
C GLN A 598 24.63 -22.17 -13.96
N ALA A 599 23.86 -22.60 -12.98
CA ALA A 599 24.38 -23.17 -11.75
C ALA A 599 25.05 -24.54 -12.05
N PRO A 600 26.20 -24.87 -11.47
CA PRO A 600 26.79 -26.19 -11.60
C PRO A 600 25.97 -27.20 -10.78
N ARG A 601 25.72 -28.35 -11.40
CA ARG A 601 25.23 -29.57 -10.73
C ARG A 601 26.38 -30.15 -9.91
N ALA A 602 26.19 -30.34 -8.63
CA ALA A 602 26.68 -31.45 -7.83
C ALA A 602 25.86 -31.56 -6.54
#